data_02281ac41a8b98aef55517a462c07d3c
#
_entry.id   02281ac41a8b98aef55517a462c07d3c
#
_cell.length_a   1.000
_cell.length_b   1.000
_cell.length_c   1.000
_cell.angle_alpha   90.00
_cell.angle_beta   90.00
_cell.angle_gamma   90.00
#
_symmetry.space_group_name_H-M   'P 1'
#
loop_
_entity.id
_entity.type
_entity.pdbx_description
1 polymer ?
#
loop_
_entity_poly.entity_id
_entity_poly.type
_entity_poly.pdbx_seq_one_letter_code
_entity_poly.pdbx_strand_id
1 'polypeptide(L)'
;LRALRAGYSRRDALRLVNGMLEACRGGETFATMDLCVAELDSGEVNFEKLSACPSYLLRGGRCRRIGGDALPLGIVGAATPRRLSARLQPGDLLLMVTDGVVDAFGRDDAAFLRALGGMAPRDGEADPQQVADTLLQRALQRVKNTPPDDMTVLAARVESNE
;
A
#
# COMPACT_ATOMS: atom_id res chain seq x y z
N LEU A 1 12.46 6.31 6.33
CA LEU A 1 13.40 6.55 5.21
C LEU A 1 14.81 6.96 5.69
N ARG A 2 14.97 7.94 6.61
CA ARG A 2 16.32 8.38 7.09
C ARG A 2 17.11 7.24 7.73
N ALA A 3 16.49 6.41 8.58
CA ALA A 3 17.16 5.27 9.20
C ALA A 3 17.63 4.25 8.17
N LEU A 4 16.81 3.91 7.17
CA LEU A 4 17.19 3.00 6.09
C LEU A 4 18.35 3.56 5.25
N ARG A 5 18.33 4.87 4.92
CA ARG A 5 19.44 5.53 4.22
C ARG A 5 20.74 5.57 5.05
N ALA A 6 20.62 5.55 6.38
CA ALA A 6 21.76 5.46 7.30
C ALA A 6 22.27 4.02 7.51
N GLY A 7 21.75 3.03 6.77
CA GLY A 7 22.22 1.65 6.80
C GLY A 7 21.59 0.77 7.89
N TYR A 8 20.57 1.26 8.61
CA TYR A 8 19.85 0.43 9.56
C TYR A 8 19.06 -0.66 8.82
N SER A 9 18.99 -1.86 9.42
CA SER A 9 18.10 -2.89 8.91
C SER A 9 16.64 -2.43 8.98
N ARG A 10 15.77 -2.97 8.13
CA ARG A 10 14.32 -2.68 8.17
C ARG A 10 13.75 -2.92 9.57
N ARG A 11 14.16 -4.02 10.22
CA ARG A 11 13.72 -4.37 11.58
C ARG A 11 14.11 -3.31 12.61
N ASP A 12 15.35 -2.82 12.54
CA ASP A 12 15.84 -1.84 13.51
C ASP A 12 15.23 -0.46 13.25
N ALA A 13 15.02 -0.10 11.98
CA ALA A 13 14.30 1.12 11.63
C ALA A 13 12.85 1.11 12.18
N LEU A 14 12.15 -0.03 12.09
CA LEU A 14 10.81 -0.19 12.65
C LEU A 14 10.80 -0.12 14.17
N ARG A 15 11.75 -0.77 14.84
CA ARG A 15 11.89 -0.70 16.29
C ARG A 15 12.13 0.72 16.76
N LEU A 16 12.99 1.45 16.06
CA LEU A 16 13.29 2.84 16.37
C LEU A 16 12.03 3.72 16.28
N VAL A 17 11.29 3.61 15.18
CA VAL A 17 10.05 4.39 14.97
C VAL A 17 8.99 4.01 16.02
N ASN A 18 8.82 2.72 16.30
CA ASN A 18 7.88 2.25 17.32
C ASN A 18 8.22 2.82 18.71
N GLY A 19 9.48 2.73 19.12
CA GLY A 19 9.93 3.29 20.39
C GLY A 19 9.79 4.82 20.47
N MET A 20 9.96 5.53 19.36
CA MET A 20 9.71 6.98 19.32
C MET A 20 8.22 7.30 19.53
N LEU A 21 7.33 6.56 18.89
CA LEU A 21 5.87 6.74 19.05
C LEU A 21 5.43 6.43 20.49
N GLU A 22 5.93 5.33 21.06
CA GLU A 22 5.65 4.96 22.46
C GLU A 22 6.16 5.99 23.47
N ALA A 23 7.30 6.65 23.16
CA ALA A 23 7.87 7.69 24.00
C ALA A 23 7.11 9.03 23.91
N CYS A 24 6.29 9.23 22.90
CA CYS A 24 5.44 10.42 22.79
C CYS A 24 4.36 10.39 23.85
N ARG A 25 4.63 11.03 25.00
CA ARG A 25 3.70 11.16 26.11
C ARG A 25 2.54 12.09 25.75
N GLY A 26 1.33 11.63 25.77
CA GLY A 26 0.18 12.52 25.65
C GLY A 26 -1.05 11.97 24.94
N GLY A 27 -1.17 10.68 24.77
CA GLY A 27 -2.37 10.07 24.20
C GLY A 27 -2.04 8.92 23.26
N GLU A 28 -3.05 8.39 22.68
CA GLU A 28 -3.00 7.27 21.74
C GLU A 28 -2.28 7.65 20.44
N THR A 29 -0.94 7.77 20.50
CA THR A 29 -0.13 8.05 19.30
C THR A 29 0.21 6.73 18.62
N PHE A 30 -0.49 6.41 17.59
CA PHE A 30 -0.21 5.22 16.78
C PHE A 30 -0.12 5.62 15.28
N ALA A 31 0.54 4.78 14.50
CA ALA A 31 0.65 4.99 13.06
C ALA A 31 0.50 3.66 12.32
N THR A 32 -0.21 3.70 11.21
CA THR A 32 -0.21 2.63 10.23
C THR A 32 1.03 2.76 9.32
N MET A 33 1.54 1.65 8.82
CA MET A 33 2.67 1.68 7.90
C MET A 33 2.58 0.57 6.86
N ASP A 34 2.79 0.96 5.62
CA ASP A 34 3.00 0.05 4.50
C ASP A 34 4.38 0.31 3.89
N LEU A 35 5.29 -0.65 4.04
CA LEU A 35 6.62 -0.61 3.45
C LEU A 35 6.70 -1.64 2.34
N CYS A 36 6.98 -1.18 1.14
CA CYS A 36 7.24 -2.00 -0.04
C CYS A 36 8.70 -1.81 -0.48
N VAL A 37 9.41 -2.92 -0.64
CA VAL A 37 10.79 -2.94 -1.15
C VAL A 37 10.85 -3.87 -2.34
N ALA A 38 11.17 -3.32 -3.50
CA ALA A 38 11.34 -4.08 -4.74
C ALA A 38 12.84 -4.26 -5.06
N GLU A 39 13.21 -5.47 -5.42
CA GLU A 39 14.51 -5.81 -5.98
C GLU A 39 14.39 -5.80 -7.50
N LEU A 40 14.99 -4.80 -8.12
CA LEU A 40 14.79 -4.54 -9.55
C LEU A 40 15.33 -5.65 -10.45
N ASP A 41 16.43 -6.30 -10.04
CA ASP A 41 17.07 -7.37 -10.84
C ASP A 41 16.26 -8.67 -10.82
N SER A 42 15.66 -9.01 -9.69
CA SER A 42 14.91 -10.26 -9.51
C SER A 42 13.41 -10.12 -9.75
N GLY A 43 12.90 -8.87 -9.67
CA GLY A 43 11.48 -8.57 -9.62
C GLY A 43 10.80 -9.00 -8.32
N GLU A 44 11.57 -9.43 -7.30
CA GLU A 44 11.00 -9.76 -6.01
C GLU A 44 10.57 -8.49 -5.27
N VAL A 45 9.35 -8.49 -4.75
CA VAL A 45 8.84 -7.41 -3.92
C VAL A 45 8.43 -7.94 -2.56
N ASN A 46 8.90 -7.27 -1.53
CA ASN A 46 8.64 -7.60 -0.13
C ASN A 46 7.84 -6.47 0.53
N PHE A 47 6.76 -6.84 1.19
CA PHE A 47 5.90 -5.93 1.94
C PHE A 47 6.04 -6.17 3.44
N GLU A 48 6.09 -5.10 4.21
CA GLU A 48 5.97 -5.11 5.66
C GLU A 48 4.81 -4.18 6.04
N LYS A 49 3.69 -4.76 6.48
CA LYS A 49 2.44 -4.05 6.79
C LYS A 49 2.18 -4.03 8.28
N LEU A 50 1.83 -2.86 8.79
CA LEU A 50 1.43 -2.60 10.17
C LEU A 50 0.10 -1.82 10.14
N SER A 51 -1.01 -2.52 10.29
CA SER A 51 -2.38 -1.98 10.19
C SER A 51 -2.66 -1.16 8.93
N ALA A 52 -1.90 -1.40 7.86
CA ALA A 52 -2.06 -0.69 6.59
C ALA A 52 -3.03 -1.42 5.67
N CYS A 53 -3.70 -0.67 4.82
CA CYS A 53 -4.57 -1.20 3.77
C CYS A 53 -3.85 -2.23 2.90
N PRO A 54 -4.57 -3.19 2.30
CA PRO A 54 -4.00 -4.07 1.31
C PRO A 54 -3.39 -3.28 0.14
N SER A 55 -2.30 -3.81 -0.42
CA SER A 55 -1.80 -3.41 -1.73
C SER A 55 -2.42 -4.32 -2.80
N TYR A 56 -2.41 -3.87 -4.04
CA TYR A 56 -3.06 -4.59 -5.14
C TYR A 56 -2.10 -4.71 -6.31
N LEU A 57 -1.96 -5.93 -6.82
CA LEU A 57 -1.17 -6.21 -8.02
C LEU A 57 -2.13 -6.49 -9.18
N LEU A 58 -2.05 -5.65 -10.20
CA LEU A 58 -2.83 -5.75 -11.42
C LEU A 58 -1.96 -6.34 -12.52
N ARG A 59 -2.41 -7.46 -13.10
CA ARG A 59 -1.70 -8.19 -14.16
C ARG A 59 -2.69 -8.85 -15.11
N GLY A 60 -2.56 -8.62 -16.40
CA GLY A 60 -3.33 -9.32 -17.43
C GLY A 60 -4.85 -9.26 -17.21
N GLY A 61 -5.40 -8.13 -16.85
CA GLY A 61 -6.83 -7.96 -16.58
C GLY A 61 -7.30 -8.51 -15.22
N ARG A 62 -6.38 -8.99 -14.38
CA ARG A 62 -6.69 -9.55 -13.04
C ARG A 62 -6.12 -8.65 -11.94
N CYS A 63 -6.78 -8.68 -10.79
CA CYS A 63 -6.33 -7.99 -9.59
C CYS A 63 -6.08 -9.01 -8.47
N ARG A 64 -4.88 -8.98 -7.87
CA ARG A 64 -4.52 -9.77 -6.70
C ARG A 64 -4.32 -8.86 -5.50
N ARG A 65 -5.04 -9.12 -4.43
CA ARG A 65 -4.90 -8.45 -3.14
C ARG A 65 -3.67 -8.98 -2.40
N ILE A 66 -2.87 -8.07 -1.83
CA ILE A 66 -1.69 -8.35 -1.00
C ILE A 66 -1.91 -7.63 0.33
N GLY A 67 -2.31 -8.35 1.36
CA GLY A 67 -2.61 -7.76 2.65
C GLY A 67 -2.78 -8.80 3.74
N GLY A 68 -2.80 -8.33 4.97
CA GLY A 68 -2.98 -9.15 6.16
C GLY A 68 -2.98 -8.29 7.40
N ASP A 69 -3.51 -8.82 8.50
CA ASP A 69 -3.69 -8.11 9.74
C ASP A 69 -2.39 -8.02 10.52
N ALA A 70 -2.11 -6.86 11.07
CA ALA A 70 -1.06 -6.58 12.04
C ALA A 70 -1.46 -5.35 12.87
N LEU A 71 -0.89 -5.22 14.07
CA LEU A 71 -1.12 -4.04 14.91
C LEU A 71 -0.35 -2.84 14.35
N PRO A 72 -0.85 -1.61 14.56
CA PRO A 72 -0.14 -0.41 14.19
C PRO A 72 1.10 -0.17 15.06
N LEU A 73 1.98 0.71 14.62
CA LEU A 73 3.10 1.20 15.42
C LEU A 73 2.60 2.01 16.61
N GLY A 74 3.31 1.94 17.73
CA GLY A 74 3.04 2.75 18.94
C GLY A 74 2.06 2.12 19.94
N ILE A 75 1.39 1.01 19.60
CA ILE A 75 0.39 0.38 20.50
C ILE A 75 1.02 -0.66 21.44
N VAL A 76 2.02 -1.41 20.98
CA VAL A 76 2.63 -2.52 21.75
C VAL A 76 4.14 -2.47 21.60
N GLY A 77 4.87 -2.77 22.69
CA GLY A 77 6.32 -2.69 22.82
C GLY A 77 7.17 -3.43 21.76
N ALA A 78 6.55 -4.25 20.89
CA ALA A 78 7.22 -4.86 19.75
C ALA A 78 6.30 -4.93 18.54
N ALA A 79 6.37 -3.93 17.68
CA ALA A 79 5.65 -3.95 16.42
C ALA A 79 6.15 -5.11 15.53
N THR A 80 5.27 -6.07 15.25
CA THR A 80 5.57 -7.20 14.38
C THR A 80 4.80 -7.01 13.07
N PRO A 81 5.48 -6.63 11.97
CA PRO A 81 4.82 -6.42 10.70
C PRO A 81 4.34 -7.75 10.09
N ARG A 82 3.22 -7.71 9.40
CA ARG A 82 2.83 -8.78 8.48
C ARG A 82 3.76 -8.71 7.27
N ARG A 83 4.55 -9.76 7.08
CA ARG A 83 5.46 -9.89 5.94
C ARG A 83 4.81 -10.70 4.82
N LEU A 84 4.86 -10.15 3.63
CA LEU A 84 4.29 -10.74 2.42
C LEU A 84 5.29 -10.52 1.28
N SER A 85 5.29 -11.43 0.31
CA SER A 85 6.10 -11.28 -0.89
C SER A 85 5.30 -11.54 -2.16
N ALA A 86 5.77 -10.96 -3.24
CA ALA A 86 5.26 -11.20 -4.58
C ALA A 86 6.42 -11.10 -5.57
N ARG A 87 6.23 -11.66 -6.75
CA ARG A 87 7.15 -11.47 -7.87
C ARG A 87 6.48 -10.61 -8.93
N LEU A 88 7.09 -9.50 -9.23
CA LEU A 88 6.67 -8.58 -10.26
C LEU A 88 7.20 -9.02 -11.62
N GLN A 89 6.47 -8.67 -12.67
CA GLN A 89 6.82 -8.90 -14.07
C GLN A 89 6.65 -7.61 -14.85
N PRO A 90 7.35 -7.41 -15.96
CA PRO A 90 7.09 -6.29 -16.85
C PRO A 90 5.61 -6.19 -17.22
N GLY A 91 5.07 -4.98 -17.20
CA GLY A 91 3.65 -4.71 -17.42
C GLY A 91 2.76 -4.80 -16.17
N ASP A 92 3.29 -5.26 -15.03
CA ASP A 92 2.56 -5.22 -13.76
C ASP A 92 2.34 -3.81 -13.28
N LEU A 93 1.18 -3.57 -12.68
CA LEU A 93 0.88 -2.35 -11.97
C LEU A 93 0.64 -2.66 -10.50
N LEU A 94 1.46 -2.09 -9.63
CA LEU A 94 1.30 -2.16 -8.17
C LEU A 94 0.56 -0.92 -7.68
N LEU A 95 -0.52 -1.13 -6.92
CA LEU A 95 -1.27 -0.07 -6.26
C LEU A 95 -1.15 -0.19 -4.75
N MET A 96 -0.91 0.95 -4.08
CA MET A 96 -1.01 1.12 -2.64
C MET A 96 -1.97 2.26 -2.35
N VAL A 97 -2.88 2.07 -1.41
CA VAL A 97 -3.97 3.01 -1.12
C VAL A 97 -4.15 3.20 0.38
N THR A 98 -4.70 4.33 0.78
CA THR A 98 -5.18 4.56 2.15
C THR A 98 -6.61 4.05 2.32
N ASP A 99 -7.04 3.87 3.57
CA ASP A 99 -8.37 3.40 3.94
C ASP A 99 -9.50 4.31 3.45
N GLY A 100 -9.30 5.63 3.43
CA GLY A 100 -10.27 6.55 2.86
C GLY A 100 -10.67 6.22 1.42
N VAL A 101 -9.72 5.69 0.62
CA VAL A 101 -10.02 5.24 -0.76
C VAL A 101 -10.88 3.98 -0.74
N VAL A 102 -10.55 2.98 0.10
CA VAL A 102 -11.30 1.72 0.21
C VAL A 102 -12.69 1.96 0.79
N ASP A 103 -12.79 2.79 1.82
CA ASP A 103 -14.03 3.14 2.52
C ASP A 103 -15.05 3.82 1.60
N ALA A 104 -14.59 4.60 0.62
CA ALA A 104 -15.44 5.18 -0.42
C ALA A 104 -16.19 4.12 -1.26
N PHE A 105 -15.70 2.88 -1.29
CA PHE A 105 -16.37 1.74 -1.91
C PHE A 105 -17.22 0.92 -0.94
N GLY A 106 -17.50 1.47 0.26
CA GLY A 106 -18.39 0.88 1.25
C GLY A 106 -17.78 -0.25 2.07
N ARG A 107 -16.46 -0.32 2.17
CA ARG A 107 -15.70 -1.42 2.81
C ARG A 107 -16.01 -2.79 2.22
N ASP A 108 -16.52 -2.81 1.01
CA ASP A 108 -16.79 -4.04 0.25
C ASP A 108 -15.56 -4.38 -0.60
N ASP A 109 -14.73 -5.27 -0.09
CA ASP A 109 -13.53 -5.77 -0.79
C ASP A 109 -13.89 -6.26 -2.20
N ALA A 110 -15.02 -6.90 -2.39
CA ALA A 110 -15.41 -7.41 -3.69
C ALA A 110 -15.80 -6.29 -4.67
N ALA A 111 -16.47 -5.24 -4.20
CA ALA A 111 -16.78 -4.07 -5.01
C ALA A 111 -15.50 -3.32 -5.40
N PHE A 112 -14.58 -3.17 -4.46
CA PHE A 112 -13.29 -2.52 -4.72
C PHE A 112 -12.44 -3.32 -5.70
N LEU A 113 -12.31 -4.63 -5.53
CA LEU A 113 -11.58 -5.52 -6.44
C LEU A 113 -12.19 -5.53 -7.85
N ARG A 114 -13.53 -5.48 -7.97
CA ARG A 114 -14.19 -5.33 -9.28
C ARG A 114 -13.83 -4.00 -9.95
N ALA A 115 -13.82 -2.92 -9.19
CA ALA A 115 -13.43 -1.60 -9.71
C ALA A 115 -11.98 -1.59 -10.20
N LEU A 116 -11.05 -2.21 -9.46
CA LEU A 116 -9.65 -2.36 -9.83
C LEU A 116 -9.48 -3.31 -11.04
N GLY A 117 -10.21 -4.41 -11.09
CA GLY A 117 -10.15 -5.36 -12.20
C GLY A 117 -10.49 -4.73 -13.55
N GLY A 118 -11.43 -3.77 -13.56
CA GLY A 118 -11.75 -2.99 -14.75
C GLY A 118 -10.67 -1.97 -15.17
N MET A 119 -9.69 -1.73 -14.31
CA MET A 119 -8.55 -0.82 -14.56
C MET A 119 -7.24 -1.59 -14.83
N ALA A 120 -7.25 -2.92 -14.65
CA ALA A 120 -6.07 -3.73 -14.84
C ALA A 120 -5.67 -3.76 -16.34
N PRO A 121 -4.43 -3.38 -16.68
CA PRO A 121 -3.99 -3.36 -18.06
C PRO A 121 -4.00 -4.80 -18.62
N ARG A 122 -4.50 -4.95 -19.84
CA ARG A 122 -4.48 -6.24 -20.55
C ARG A 122 -3.19 -6.42 -21.35
N ASP A 123 -2.65 -5.32 -21.82
CA ASP A 123 -1.44 -5.20 -22.66
C ASP A 123 -0.18 -4.73 -21.89
N GLY A 124 -0.33 -4.41 -20.61
CA GLY A 124 0.78 -3.93 -19.78
C GLY A 124 1.15 -2.46 -19.98
N GLU A 125 0.40 -1.72 -20.80
CA GLU A 125 0.73 -0.33 -21.17
C GLU A 125 -0.01 0.75 -20.36
N ALA A 126 -0.63 0.41 -19.22
CA ALA A 126 -1.32 1.41 -18.43
C ALA A 126 -0.36 2.47 -17.86
N ASP A 127 -0.71 3.72 -18.04
CA ASP A 127 -0.05 4.84 -17.38
C ASP A 127 -0.41 4.81 -15.87
N PRO A 128 0.58 4.64 -14.98
CA PRO A 128 0.33 4.57 -13.55
C PRO A 128 -0.32 5.83 -12.99
N GLN A 129 0.03 7.01 -13.50
CA GLN A 129 -0.59 8.26 -13.06
C GLN A 129 -2.07 8.31 -13.45
N GLN A 130 -2.40 7.94 -14.66
CA GLN A 130 -3.79 7.90 -15.12
C GLN A 130 -4.65 6.91 -14.32
N VAL A 131 -4.08 5.76 -13.94
CA VAL A 131 -4.77 4.78 -13.09
C VAL A 131 -4.99 5.33 -11.69
N ALA A 132 -3.98 5.97 -11.08
CA ALA A 132 -4.10 6.59 -9.76
C ALA A 132 -5.17 7.69 -9.76
N ASP A 133 -5.14 8.59 -10.73
CA ASP A 133 -6.12 9.69 -10.87
C ASP A 133 -7.54 9.16 -11.08
N THR A 134 -7.69 8.15 -11.94
CA THR A 134 -8.99 7.54 -12.21
C THR A 134 -9.57 6.87 -10.95
N LEU A 135 -8.74 6.15 -10.20
CA LEU A 135 -9.17 5.52 -8.95
C LEU A 135 -9.58 6.55 -7.92
N LEU A 136 -8.78 7.60 -7.73
CA LEU A 136 -9.06 8.67 -6.80
C LEU A 136 -10.36 9.42 -7.17
N GLN A 137 -10.54 9.75 -8.44
CA GLN A 137 -11.78 10.38 -8.92
C GLN A 137 -13.01 9.50 -8.67
N ARG A 138 -12.92 8.19 -8.93
CA ARG A 138 -14.01 7.25 -8.65
C ARG A 138 -14.34 7.16 -7.17
N ALA A 139 -13.33 7.22 -6.29
CA ALA A 139 -13.52 7.26 -4.84
C ALA A 139 -14.24 8.55 -4.43
N LEU A 140 -13.76 9.71 -4.89
CA LEU A 140 -14.34 11.01 -4.60
C LEU A 140 -15.81 11.14 -5.07
N GLN A 141 -16.15 10.60 -6.24
CA GLN A 141 -17.52 10.60 -6.75
C GLN A 141 -18.51 9.76 -5.90
N ARG A 142 -18.02 8.82 -5.11
CA ARG A 142 -18.84 7.98 -4.23
C ARG A 142 -19.12 8.64 -2.88
N VAL A 143 -18.31 9.61 -2.51
CA VAL A 143 -18.48 10.35 -1.25
C VAL A 143 -19.41 11.52 -1.50
N LYS A 144 -20.56 11.55 -0.80
CA LYS A 144 -21.62 12.56 -1.03
C LYS A 144 -21.26 13.96 -0.52
N ASN A 145 -20.30 14.06 0.41
CA ASN A 145 -19.86 15.28 1.06
C ASN A 145 -18.33 15.31 1.16
N THR A 146 -17.78 15.91 2.21
CA THR A 146 -16.34 15.84 2.51
C THR A 146 -15.93 14.40 2.71
N PRO A 147 -14.79 13.97 2.13
CA PRO A 147 -14.23 12.64 2.40
C PRO A 147 -14.11 12.38 3.90
N PRO A 148 -14.49 11.18 4.38
CA PRO A 148 -14.44 10.89 5.82
C PRO A 148 -12.99 10.76 6.34
N ASP A 149 -12.03 10.56 5.43
CA ASP A 149 -10.63 10.44 5.73
C ASP A 149 -9.76 10.81 4.52
N ASP A 150 -8.45 10.95 4.73
CA ASP A 150 -7.49 11.26 3.69
C ASP A 150 -7.41 10.14 2.64
N MET A 151 -7.41 10.55 1.37
CA MET A 151 -7.37 9.64 0.24
C MET A 151 -6.04 9.77 -0.51
N THR A 152 -5.24 8.72 -0.49
CA THR A 152 -4.00 8.64 -1.25
C THR A 152 -3.98 7.38 -2.11
N VAL A 153 -3.55 7.53 -3.35
CA VAL A 153 -3.28 6.42 -4.27
C VAL A 153 -1.86 6.54 -4.78
N LEU A 154 -1.09 5.48 -4.62
CA LEU A 154 0.21 5.32 -5.24
C LEU A 154 0.11 4.20 -6.27
N ALA A 155 0.54 4.46 -7.50
CA ALA A 155 0.63 3.48 -8.57
C ALA A 155 2.06 3.41 -9.09
N ALA A 156 2.56 2.21 -9.31
CA ALA A 156 3.87 1.97 -9.90
C ALA A 156 3.78 0.87 -10.95
N ARG A 157 4.28 1.15 -12.16
CA ARG A 157 4.38 0.17 -13.24
C ARG A 157 5.78 -0.44 -13.27
N VAL A 158 5.84 -1.73 -13.55
CA VAL A 158 7.10 -2.43 -13.78
C VAL A 158 7.43 -2.36 -15.27
N GLU A 159 8.57 -1.80 -15.57
CA GLU A 159 9.09 -1.72 -16.95
C GLU A 159 10.11 -2.83 -17.17
N SER A 160 10.28 -3.28 -18.42
CA SER A 160 11.39 -4.15 -18.80
C SER A 160 12.68 -3.31 -18.85
N ASN A 161 13.77 -3.81 -18.29
CA ASN A 161 15.09 -3.29 -18.62
C ASN A 161 15.37 -3.69 -20.08
N GLU A 162 15.41 -2.71 -20.97
CA GLU A 162 15.96 -2.89 -22.32
C GLU A 162 17.48 -3.13 -22.26
#